data_c17cdda507b75cca2db959c425313c99
#
_entry.id   c17cdda507b75cca2db959c425313c99
#
_cell.length_a   1.000
_cell.length_b   1.000
_cell.length_c   1.000
_cell.angle_alpha   90.00
_cell.angle_beta   90.00
_cell.angle_gamma   90.00
#
_symmetry.space_group_name_H-M   'P 1'
#
loop_
_entity.id
_entity.type
_entity.pdbx_description
1 polymer ?
#
loop_
_entity_poly.entity_id
_entity_poly.type
_entity_poly.pdbx_seq_one_letter_code
_entity_poly.pdbx_strand_id
1 'polypeptide(L)'
;MVLTDGQGFRLRWSVSAIPDDFNLVSIQTVSPQTSAVYDMRQQQQLAFESGIDQDYTFEITIGHYQTFTLNLAPGWNLVSITGIPKTPEPAVIAADHPNLVLPFYSWDSTEYSYQPVTELVVGQGYWLLSTGPAITQLEIPLIQVNSYQRYISPGWSLVGGLTQPIDFTDTASVSDQPIGDPSVRSILRNSLYNWQPNLYAYDRSSRLGPGKGYWVLSLNDCQLTVTADAVNMLSPAIALPST
;
A
#
# COMPACT_ATOMS: atom_id res chain seq x y z
N MET A 1 -1.14 28.89 -13.70
CA MET A 1 -1.25 30.21 -13.05
C MET A 1 0.11 30.49 -12.46
N VAL A 2 0.84 31.44 -13.02
CA VAL A 2 2.17 31.86 -12.53
C VAL A 2 1.93 32.95 -11.50
N LEU A 3 2.38 32.75 -10.27
CA LEU A 3 2.32 33.74 -9.21
C LEU A 3 3.70 34.38 -9.10
N THR A 4 3.76 35.68 -9.32
CA THR A 4 4.96 36.49 -9.10
C THR A 4 4.93 37.03 -7.68
N ASP A 5 6.09 36.95 -7.01
CA ASP A 5 6.43 37.74 -5.85
C ASP A 5 5.80 37.31 -4.49
N GLY A 6 6.24 36.16 -3.96
CA GLY A 6 6.10 35.84 -2.51
C GLY A 6 4.67 35.80 -1.95
N GLN A 7 3.66 35.87 -2.79
CA GLN A 7 2.26 35.81 -2.40
C GLN A 7 1.77 34.36 -2.41
N GLY A 8 1.32 33.87 -1.26
CA GLY A 8 0.66 32.59 -1.15
C GLY A 8 -0.59 32.53 -2.04
N PHE A 9 -0.89 31.35 -2.58
CA PHE A 9 -2.15 31.12 -3.28
C PHE A 9 -3.04 30.17 -2.48
N ARG A 10 -4.32 30.19 -2.81
CA ARG A 10 -5.32 29.35 -2.17
C ARG A 10 -6.07 28.57 -3.24
N LEU A 11 -5.95 27.23 -3.19
CA LEU A 11 -6.76 26.32 -3.98
C LEU A 11 -8.09 26.09 -3.24
N ARG A 12 -9.22 26.26 -3.94
CA ARG A 12 -10.57 26.01 -3.42
C ARG A 12 -11.31 25.07 -4.37
N TRP A 13 -12.17 24.22 -3.79
CA TRP A 13 -12.99 23.28 -4.55
C TRP A 13 -14.37 23.11 -3.93
N SER A 14 -15.27 22.51 -4.69
CA SER A 14 -16.57 22.05 -4.23
C SER A 14 -16.76 20.59 -4.64
N VAL A 15 -17.22 19.79 -3.72
CA VAL A 15 -17.51 18.36 -3.93
C VAL A 15 -19.01 18.07 -4.01
N SER A 16 -19.85 19.10 -4.06
CA SER A 16 -21.32 18.96 -4.06
C SER A 16 -21.88 18.18 -5.26
N ALA A 17 -21.12 18.09 -6.35
CA ALA A 17 -21.51 17.31 -7.54
C ALA A 17 -20.98 15.86 -7.50
N ILE A 18 -20.16 15.50 -6.50
CA ILE A 18 -19.64 14.15 -6.36
C ILE A 18 -20.67 13.33 -5.56
N PRO A 19 -21.21 12.23 -6.12
CA PRO A 19 -22.15 11.38 -5.42
C PRO A 19 -21.63 10.91 -4.06
N ASP A 20 -22.54 10.74 -3.09
CA ASP A 20 -22.17 10.39 -1.70
C ASP A 20 -21.63 8.96 -1.56
N ASP A 21 -21.89 8.09 -2.53
CA ASP A 21 -21.36 6.74 -2.60
C ASP A 21 -19.84 6.70 -2.85
N PHE A 22 -19.24 7.76 -3.45
CA PHE A 22 -17.80 7.92 -3.48
C PHE A 22 -17.30 8.31 -2.09
N ASN A 23 -16.82 7.34 -1.34
CA ASN A 23 -16.38 7.52 0.04
C ASN A 23 -14.90 7.92 0.20
N LEU A 24 -14.16 8.02 -0.92
CA LEU A 24 -12.86 8.69 -1.00
C LEU A 24 -12.94 9.83 -2.01
N VAL A 25 -12.61 11.02 -1.57
CA VAL A 25 -12.35 12.18 -2.41
C VAL A 25 -11.18 12.94 -1.78
N SER A 26 -9.98 12.71 -2.27
CA SER A 26 -8.77 13.29 -1.68
C SER A 26 -7.95 14.06 -2.69
N ILE A 27 -7.14 14.99 -2.20
CA ILE A 27 -6.16 15.74 -2.96
C ILE A 27 -4.81 15.72 -2.26
N GLN A 28 -3.75 15.53 -3.03
CA GLN A 28 -2.38 15.65 -2.55
C GLN A 28 -1.56 16.48 -3.51
N THR A 29 -0.48 17.10 -3.00
CA THR A 29 0.50 17.80 -3.83
C THR A 29 1.54 16.80 -4.32
N VAL A 30 1.71 16.68 -5.63
CA VAL A 30 2.69 15.77 -6.26
C VAL A 30 4.01 16.50 -6.53
N SER A 31 3.93 17.80 -6.87
CA SER A 31 5.11 18.64 -7.04
C SER A 31 4.82 20.06 -6.49
N PRO A 32 5.61 20.57 -5.55
CA PRO A 32 6.59 19.83 -4.73
C PRO A 32 5.93 18.73 -3.92
N GLN A 33 6.60 17.61 -3.76
CA GLN A 33 6.04 16.47 -3.08
C GLN A 33 5.83 16.76 -1.60
N THR A 34 4.61 16.59 -1.13
CA THR A 34 4.28 16.57 0.29
C THR A 34 3.66 15.22 0.62
N SER A 35 3.88 14.75 1.84
CA SER A 35 3.25 13.52 2.32
C SER A 35 1.78 13.71 2.74
N ALA A 36 1.30 14.95 2.76
CA ALA A 36 -0.04 15.26 3.23
C ALA A 36 -1.09 14.98 2.16
N VAL A 37 -2.04 14.13 2.51
CA VAL A 37 -3.25 13.83 1.74
C VAL A 37 -4.43 14.47 2.47
N TYR A 38 -5.24 15.24 1.78
CA TYR A 38 -6.37 15.95 2.36
C TYR A 38 -7.69 15.38 1.86
N ASP A 39 -8.60 15.09 2.79
CA ASP A 39 -9.99 14.73 2.46
C ASP A 39 -10.73 15.98 1.95
N MET A 40 -11.10 15.97 0.67
CA MET A 40 -11.74 17.11 0.01
C MET A 40 -13.17 17.37 0.50
N ARG A 41 -13.83 16.41 1.16
CA ARG A 41 -15.15 16.60 1.75
C ARG A 41 -15.07 17.31 3.10
N GLN A 42 -14.01 17.06 3.85
CA GLN A 42 -13.79 17.69 5.16
C GLN A 42 -13.14 19.07 5.02
N GLN A 43 -12.23 19.22 4.07
CA GLN A 43 -11.48 20.45 3.84
C GLN A 43 -11.72 20.93 2.42
N GLN A 44 -12.24 22.13 2.25
CA GLN A 44 -12.61 22.69 0.93
C GLN A 44 -11.61 23.72 0.40
N GLN A 45 -10.47 23.88 1.06
CA GLN A 45 -9.41 24.78 0.61
C GLN A 45 -8.06 24.36 1.16
N LEU A 46 -7.02 24.61 0.38
CA LEU A 46 -5.60 24.54 0.78
C LEU A 46 -4.93 25.88 0.50
N ALA A 47 -4.09 26.32 1.42
CA ALA A 47 -3.25 27.50 1.24
C ALA A 47 -1.80 27.05 1.05
N PHE A 48 -1.10 27.69 0.12
CA PHE A 48 0.28 27.41 -0.22
C PHE A 48 1.07 28.71 -0.13
N GLU A 49 2.27 28.64 0.43
CA GLU A 49 3.25 29.70 0.33
C GLU A 49 3.99 29.53 -0.99
N SER A 50 3.92 30.50 -1.87
CA SER A 50 4.60 30.38 -3.16
C SER A 50 6.08 30.68 -3.05
N GLY A 51 6.93 29.72 -3.49
CA GLY A 51 8.28 30.04 -3.95
C GLY A 51 8.19 30.79 -5.31
N ILE A 52 9.18 31.59 -5.62
CA ILE A 52 9.28 32.26 -6.93
C ILE A 52 9.46 31.16 -7.99
N ASP A 53 8.65 31.20 -9.05
CA ASP A 53 8.69 30.29 -10.22
C ASP A 53 8.50 28.79 -9.86
N GLN A 54 7.65 28.48 -8.88
CA GLN A 54 7.34 27.11 -8.53
C GLN A 54 6.02 26.64 -9.15
N ASP A 55 6.08 25.59 -9.97
CA ASP A 55 4.90 24.89 -10.46
C ASP A 55 4.35 23.92 -9.41
N TYR A 56 3.02 23.93 -9.23
CA TYR A 56 2.33 22.99 -8.35
C TYR A 56 1.52 22.01 -9.18
N THR A 57 1.76 20.72 -8.93
CA THR A 57 0.98 19.63 -9.50
C THR A 57 0.19 18.96 -8.38
N PHE A 58 -1.11 18.77 -8.61
CA PHE A 58 -2.02 18.12 -7.67
C PHE A 58 -2.55 16.84 -8.28
N GLU A 59 -2.66 15.80 -7.46
CA GLU A 59 -3.38 14.58 -7.76
C GLU A 59 -4.68 14.56 -6.98
N ILE A 60 -5.80 14.35 -7.67
CA ILE A 60 -7.12 14.17 -7.07
C ILE A 60 -7.51 12.71 -7.23
N THR A 61 -7.76 12.05 -6.11
CA THR A 61 -8.22 10.65 -6.08
C THR A 61 -9.68 10.60 -5.70
N ILE A 62 -10.50 9.95 -6.52
CA ILE A 62 -11.91 9.69 -6.26
C ILE A 62 -12.13 8.18 -6.34
N GLY A 63 -12.78 7.61 -5.33
CA GLY A 63 -12.96 6.16 -5.29
C GLY A 63 -13.87 5.67 -4.18
N HIS A 64 -13.97 4.35 -4.11
CA HIS A 64 -14.69 3.65 -3.06
C HIS A 64 -13.70 2.85 -2.22
N TYR A 65 -13.82 2.94 -0.90
CA TYR A 65 -13.19 1.97 -0.02
C TYR A 65 -13.95 0.64 -0.14
N GLN A 66 -13.20 -0.40 -0.36
CA GLN A 66 -13.68 -1.78 -0.34
C GLN A 66 -13.16 -2.46 0.91
N THR A 67 -13.98 -3.32 1.52
CA THR A 67 -13.53 -4.09 2.67
C THR A 67 -12.63 -5.22 2.20
N PHE A 68 -11.41 -5.21 2.70
CA PHE A 68 -10.45 -6.29 2.55
C PHE A 68 -10.37 -7.08 3.85
N THR A 69 -10.53 -8.40 3.78
CA THR A 69 -10.55 -9.26 4.97
C THR A 69 -9.27 -10.09 5.05
N LEU A 70 -8.53 -9.92 6.14
CA LEU A 70 -7.45 -10.81 6.55
C LEU A 70 -7.99 -11.90 7.46
N ASN A 71 -7.72 -13.16 7.12
CA ASN A 71 -8.04 -14.30 7.96
C ASN A 71 -6.79 -14.72 8.74
N LEU A 72 -6.77 -14.44 10.03
CA LEU A 72 -5.64 -14.62 10.91
C LEU A 72 -5.81 -15.91 11.73
N ALA A 73 -4.87 -16.83 11.58
CA ALA A 73 -4.81 -18.03 12.42
C ALA A 73 -4.36 -17.67 13.85
N PRO A 74 -4.67 -18.52 14.86
CA PRO A 74 -4.05 -18.39 16.16
C PRO A 74 -2.52 -18.39 16.07
N GLY A 75 -1.87 -17.52 16.83
CA GLY A 75 -0.42 -17.35 16.80
C GLY A 75 0.06 -16.29 15.85
N TRP A 76 1.32 -16.40 15.41
CA TRP A 76 1.96 -15.45 14.52
C TRP A 76 1.49 -15.60 13.09
N ASN A 77 1.18 -14.48 12.47
CA ASN A 77 0.77 -14.37 11.07
C ASN A 77 1.69 -13.41 10.34
N LEU A 78 2.12 -13.78 9.14
CA LEU A 78 2.85 -12.92 8.22
C LEU A 78 1.89 -12.48 7.11
N VAL A 79 1.48 -11.22 7.15
CA VAL A 79 0.42 -10.66 6.31
C VAL A 79 0.87 -9.44 5.53
N SER A 80 0.03 -9.00 4.61
CA SER A 80 0.15 -7.70 3.92
C SER A 80 -1.24 -7.14 3.64
N ILE A 81 -1.30 -5.85 3.30
CA ILE A 81 -2.50 -5.23 2.77
C ILE A 81 -2.38 -5.05 1.25
N THR A 82 -3.52 -5.07 0.55
CA THR A 82 -3.57 -5.10 -0.91
C THR A 82 -3.86 -3.74 -1.56
N GLY A 83 -3.92 -2.69 -0.75
CA GLY A 83 -4.25 -1.34 -1.20
C GLY A 83 -3.98 -0.30 -0.13
N ILE A 84 -4.44 0.92 -0.37
CA ILE A 84 -4.28 2.06 0.54
C ILE A 84 -5.39 2.01 1.59
N PRO A 85 -5.10 1.79 2.87
CA PRO A 85 -6.13 1.70 3.90
C PRO A 85 -6.71 3.08 4.22
N LYS A 86 -8.00 3.10 4.58
CA LYS A 86 -8.68 4.32 5.03
C LYS A 86 -8.04 4.87 6.30
N THR A 87 -7.65 3.95 7.17
CA THR A 87 -6.99 4.24 8.44
C THR A 87 -5.74 3.36 8.48
N PRO A 88 -4.53 3.93 8.34
CA PRO A 88 -3.31 3.15 8.23
C PRO A 88 -2.76 2.70 9.59
N GLU A 89 -3.20 3.28 10.70
CA GLU A 89 -2.65 3.03 12.03
C GLU A 89 -3.09 1.67 12.57
N PRO A 90 -2.14 0.74 12.87
CA PRO A 90 -2.47 -0.58 13.41
C PRO A 90 -3.31 -0.54 14.68
N ALA A 91 -3.09 0.47 15.54
CA ALA A 91 -3.84 0.62 16.79
C ALA A 91 -5.33 0.89 16.57
N VAL A 92 -5.67 1.65 15.52
CA VAL A 92 -7.06 1.93 15.16
C VAL A 92 -7.69 0.70 14.50
N ILE A 93 -6.96 0.05 13.58
CA ILE A 93 -7.43 -1.16 12.90
C ILE A 93 -7.70 -2.30 13.90
N ALA A 94 -6.87 -2.45 14.92
CA ALA A 94 -6.99 -3.49 15.94
C ALA A 94 -7.94 -3.14 17.10
N ALA A 95 -8.49 -1.92 17.16
CA ALA A 95 -9.25 -1.43 18.32
C ALA A 95 -10.44 -2.33 18.69
N ASP A 96 -11.16 -2.85 17.70
CA ASP A 96 -12.32 -3.73 17.90
C ASP A 96 -11.94 -5.23 17.92
N HIS A 97 -10.64 -5.54 17.93
CA HIS A 97 -10.13 -6.89 17.88
C HIS A 97 -9.25 -7.22 19.11
N PRO A 98 -9.85 -7.54 20.27
CA PRO A 98 -9.10 -7.77 21.52
C PRO A 98 -8.13 -8.96 21.47
N ASN A 99 -8.28 -9.82 20.47
CA ASN A 99 -7.38 -10.95 20.25
C ASN A 99 -6.12 -10.57 19.44
N LEU A 100 -6.02 -9.35 18.94
CA LEU A 100 -4.82 -8.87 18.23
C LEU A 100 -3.88 -8.19 19.21
N VAL A 101 -2.63 -8.62 19.19
CA VAL A 101 -1.60 -8.07 20.07
C VAL A 101 -0.79 -7.02 19.32
N LEU A 102 -0.79 -5.81 19.83
CA LEU A 102 0.05 -4.72 19.34
C LEU A 102 1.43 -4.71 20.00
N PRO A 103 2.45 -4.15 19.33
CA PRO A 103 2.42 -3.60 17.98
C PRO A 103 2.46 -4.67 16.89
N PHE A 104 2.10 -4.28 15.66
CA PHE A 104 2.49 -5.03 14.47
C PHE A 104 3.95 -4.71 14.17
N TYR A 105 4.65 -5.64 13.50
CA TYR A 105 6.07 -5.49 13.24
C TYR A 105 6.37 -5.60 11.75
N SER A 106 7.30 -4.78 11.28
CA SER A 106 7.97 -4.96 9.99
C SER A 106 9.43 -5.30 10.22
N TRP A 107 10.10 -5.76 9.17
CA TRP A 107 11.53 -6.02 9.19
C TRP A 107 12.30 -4.83 8.63
N ASP A 108 13.32 -4.39 9.36
CA ASP A 108 14.31 -3.45 8.90
C ASP A 108 15.57 -4.22 8.49
N SER A 109 15.87 -4.20 7.17
CA SER A 109 17.02 -4.89 6.61
C SER A 109 18.36 -4.22 6.93
N THR A 110 18.36 -2.94 7.32
CA THR A 110 19.55 -2.19 7.69
C THR A 110 19.95 -2.49 9.12
N GLU A 111 18.97 -2.47 10.02
CA GLU A 111 19.16 -2.73 11.45
C GLU A 111 19.11 -4.22 11.80
N TYR A 112 18.74 -5.09 10.84
CA TYR A 112 18.52 -6.54 11.05
C TYR A 112 17.61 -6.83 12.25
N SER A 113 16.52 -6.08 12.35
CA SER A 113 15.63 -6.16 13.51
C SER A 113 14.16 -5.93 13.12
N TYR A 114 13.26 -6.44 13.98
CA TYR A 114 11.85 -6.15 13.86
C TYR A 114 11.54 -4.79 14.49
N GLN A 115 10.88 -3.93 13.73
CA GLN A 115 10.49 -2.60 14.16
C GLN A 115 8.97 -2.51 14.31
N PRO A 116 8.48 -1.87 15.39
CA PRO A 116 7.06 -1.55 15.54
C PRO A 116 6.57 -0.69 14.37
N VAL A 117 5.39 -1.00 13.87
CA VAL A 117 4.78 -0.30 12.73
C VAL A 117 3.78 0.72 13.24
N THR A 118 3.90 1.95 12.76
CA THR A 118 2.96 3.04 13.04
C THR A 118 1.87 3.15 11.97
N GLU A 119 2.19 2.76 10.74
CA GLU A 119 1.27 2.83 9.60
C GLU A 119 1.41 1.60 8.70
N LEU A 120 0.29 1.08 8.21
CA LEU A 120 0.27 0.03 7.20
C LEU A 120 0.34 0.66 5.80
N VAL A 121 1.27 0.15 4.98
CA VAL A 121 1.44 0.56 3.59
C VAL A 121 1.36 -0.63 2.64
N VAL A 122 0.84 -0.41 1.44
CA VAL A 122 0.76 -1.45 0.42
C VAL A 122 2.16 -1.94 0.02
N GLY A 123 2.26 -3.23 -0.28
CA GLY A 123 3.51 -3.84 -0.72
C GLY A 123 4.48 -4.19 0.40
N GLN A 124 4.15 -3.91 1.66
CA GLN A 124 4.95 -4.29 2.82
C GLN A 124 4.35 -5.50 3.52
N GLY A 125 5.21 -6.41 4.00
CA GLY A 125 4.83 -7.52 4.86
C GLY A 125 4.93 -7.14 6.33
N TYR A 126 4.02 -7.71 7.14
CA TYR A 126 3.90 -7.43 8.56
C TYR A 126 3.71 -8.71 9.36
N TRP A 127 4.37 -8.77 10.50
CA TRP A 127 4.09 -9.75 11.53
C TRP A 127 3.05 -9.20 12.50
N LEU A 128 2.04 -10.01 12.77
CA LEU A 128 1.06 -9.74 13.82
C LEU A 128 0.70 -11.02 14.57
N LEU A 129 0.37 -10.87 15.84
CA LEU A 129 0.02 -11.98 16.72
C LEU A 129 -1.48 -11.96 17.01
N SER A 130 -2.16 -13.07 16.71
CA SER A 130 -3.54 -13.31 17.12
C SER A 130 -3.56 -14.32 18.27
N THR A 131 -4.17 -13.93 19.40
CA THR A 131 -4.35 -14.81 20.57
C THR A 131 -5.72 -15.47 20.61
N GLY A 132 -6.55 -15.26 19.59
CA GLY A 132 -7.84 -15.89 19.46
C GLY A 132 -7.73 -17.41 19.36
N PRO A 133 -8.71 -18.17 19.88
CA PRO A 133 -8.71 -19.64 19.82
C PRO A 133 -9.06 -20.19 18.44
N ALA A 134 -9.53 -19.33 17.53
CA ALA A 134 -9.94 -19.66 16.17
C ALA A 134 -9.46 -18.56 15.20
N ILE A 135 -9.80 -18.70 13.93
CA ILE A 135 -9.50 -17.68 12.91
C ILE A 135 -10.17 -16.35 13.30
N THR A 136 -9.37 -15.31 13.38
CA THR A 136 -9.82 -13.93 13.55
C THR A 136 -9.91 -13.26 12.19
N GLN A 137 -11.06 -12.70 11.87
CA GLN A 137 -11.24 -11.90 10.65
C GLN A 137 -10.97 -10.44 10.99
N LEU A 138 -10.01 -9.86 10.29
CA LEU A 138 -9.67 -8.44 10.39
C LEU A 138 -10.12 -7.76 9.10
N GLU A 139 -11.11 -6.89 9.19
CA GLU A 139 -11.65 -6.15 8.08
C GLU A 139 -11.00 -4.77 7.97
N ILE A 140 -10.43 -4.47 6.81
CA ILE A 140 -9.71 -3.22 6.55
C ILE A 140 -10.35 -2.55 5.34
N PRO A 141 -11.03 -1.41 5.51
CA PRO A 141 -11.48 -0.58 4.41
C PRO A 141 -10.25 -0.02 3.68
N LEU A 142 -10.11 -0.31 2.38
CA LEU A 142 -8.98 0.15 1.58
C LEU A 142 -9.39 0.44 0.14
N ILE A 143 -8.59 1.26 -0.53
CA ILE A 143 -8.66 1.45 -1.97
C ILE A 143 -7.68 0.50 -2.62
N GLN A 144 -8.20 -0.32 -3.52
CA GLN A 144 -7.38 -1.23 -4.29
C GLN A 144 -6.45 -0.45 -5.21
N VAL A 145 -5.22 -0.91 -5.32
CA VAL A 145 -4.23 -0.39 -6.25
C VAL A 145 -3.76 -1.51 -7.18
N ASN A 146 -3.40 -1.14 -8.41
CA ASN A 146 -2.94 -2.09 -9.42
C ASN A 146 -1.43 -2.26 -9.41
N SER A 147 -0.71 -1.38 -8.73
CA SER A 147 0.74 -1.46 -8.63
C SER A 147 1.24 -0.77 -7.37
N TYR A 148 2.44 -1.13 -6.97
CA TYR A 148 3.20 -0.39 -5.97
C TYR A 148 4.69 -0.40 -6.32
N GLN A 149 5.43 0.54 -5.75
CA GLN A 149 6.87 0.60 -5.81
C GLN A 149 7.47 0.68 -4.41
N ARG A 150 8.58 -0.03 -4.20
CA ARG A 150 9.31 -0.03 -2.95
C ARG A 150 10.80 -0.07 -3.18
N TYR A 151 11.53 0.68 -2.35
CA TYR A 151 12.95 0.49 -2.19
C TYR A 151 13.22 -0.78 -1.37
N ILE A 152 14.13 -1.62 -1.85
CA ILE A 152 14.58 -2.84 -1.20
C ILE A 152 16.10 -2.75 -1.04
N SER A 153 16.58 -2.81 0.20
CA SER A 153 18.01 -2.90 0.51
C SER A 153 18.55 -4.32 0.35
N PRO A 154 19.87 -4.50 0.24
CA PRO A 154 20.49 -5.83 0.27
C PRO A 154 20.11 -6.60 1.54
N GLY A 155 19.95 -7.90 1.41
CA GLY A 155 19.52 -8.77 2.50
C GLY A 155 18.04 -9.15 2.41
N TRP A 156 17.51 -9.65 3.50
CA TRP A 156 16.12 -10.08 3.59
C TRP A 156 15.18 -8.89 3.81
N SER A 157 14.08 -8.88 3.07
CA SER A 157 13.01 -7.88 3.20
C SER A 157 11.64 -8.55 3.23
N LEU A 158 10.68 -7.90 3.88
CA LEU A 158 9.28 -8.32 3.89
C LEU A 158 8.51 -7.55 2.82
N VAL A 159 7.86 -8.27 1.92
CA VAL A 159 7.02 -7.69 0.85
C VAL A 159 5.60 -8.25 0.91
N GLY A 160 4.66 -7.57 0.26
CA GLY A 160 3.26 -7.97 0.17
C GLY A 160 2.78 -8.15 -1.25
N GLY A 161 1.62 -8.83 -1.41
CA GLY A 161 0.91 -8.95 -2.68
C GLY A 161 -0.12 -7.84 -2.90
N LEU A 162 -0.72 -7.85 -4.08
CA LEU A 162 -1.89 -7.05 -4.45
C LEU A 162 -3.16 -7.91 -4.35
N THR A 163 -4.28 -7.39 -4.86
CA THR A 163 -5.59 -8.09 -4.82
C THR A 163 -5.65 -9.37 -5.65
N GLN A 164 -4.77 -9.48 -6.65
CA GLN A 164 -4.66 -10.67 -7.48
C GLN A 164 -3.32 -11.39 -7.20
N PRO A 165 -3.29 -12.73 -7.27
CA PRO A 165 -2.04 -13.47 -7.21
C PRO A 165 -1.12 -13.10 -8.39
N ILE A 166 0.11 -12.68 -8.09
CA ILE A 166 1.09 -12.24 -9.08
C ILE A 166 2.23 -13.25 -9.13
N ASP A 167 2.58 -13.72 -10.31
CA ASP A 167 3.74 -14.56 -10.50
C ASP A 167 5.03 -13.77 -10.23
N PHE A 168 5.74 -14.14 -9.19
CA PHE A 168 6.96 -13.45 -8.77
C PHE A 168 8.11 -13.64 -9.74
N THR A 169 8.05 -14.65 -10.60
CA THR A 169 9.07 -14.92 -11.62
C THR A 169 8.82 -14.17 -12.93
N ASP A 170 7.60 -13.67 -13.13
CA ASP A 170 7.24 -12.89 -14.31
C ASP A 170 7.82 -11.47 -14.23
N THR A 171 8.75 -11.16 -15.14
CA THR A 171 9.43 -9.87 -15.19
C THR A 171 8.57 -8.73 -15.74
N ALA A 172 7.42 -9.03 -16.33
CA ALA A 172 6.44 -8.01 -16.75
C ALA A 172 5.63 -7.51 -15.56
N SER A 173 5.29 -8.42 -14.64
CA SER A 173 4.50 -8.10 -13.44
C SER A 173 5.36 -7.70 -12.24
N VAL A 174 6.61 -8.18 -12.17
CA VAL A 174 7.53 -7.89 -11.08
C VAL A 174 8.88 -7.46 -11.62
N SER A 175 9.20 -6.18 -11.47
CA SER A 175 10.46 -5.57 -11.88
C SER A 175 11.30 -5.21 -10.66
N ASP A 176 12.60 -5.48 -10.72
CA ASP A 176 13.60 -5.12 -9.71
C ASP A 176 14.74 -4.34 -10.38
N GLN A 177 14.52 -3.03 -10.54
CA GLN A 177 15.54 -2.16 -11.13
C GLN A 177 16.66 -1.89 -10.12
N PRO A 178 17.90 -2.31 -10.39
CA PRO A 178 19.04 -2.00 -9.53
C PRO A 178 19.24 -0.49 -9.42
N ILE A 179 19.63 -0.04 -8.23
CA ILE A 179 20.08 1.33 -8.03
C ILE A 179 21.60 1.32 -8.22
N GLY A 180 22.07 1.95 -9.30
CA GLY A 180 23.46 1.95 -9.71
C GLY A 180 23.69 1.21 -11.01
N ASP A 181 24.33 0.05 -10.97
CA ASP A 181 24.64 -0.75 -12.17
C ASP A 181 23.41 -1.55 -12.67
N PRO A 182 22.83 -1.20 -13.83
CA PRO A 182 21.65 -1.89 -14.35
C PRO A 182 21.90 -3.32 -14.83
N SER A 183 23.17 -3.74 -14.95
CA SER A 183 23.53 -5.10 -15.36
C SER A 183 23.44 -6.11 -14.19
N VAL A 184 23.30 -5.63 -12.97
CA VAL A 184 23.29 -6.46 -11.76
C VAL A 184 21.87 -6.93 -11.45
N ARG A 185 21.73 -8.23 -11.23
CA ARG A 185 20.48 -8.81 -10.75
C ARG A 185 20.34 -8.53 -9.26
N SER A 186 19.20 -7.95 -8.83
CA SER A 186 18.96 -7.58 -7.44
C SER A 186 18.24 -8.66 -6.67
N ILE A 187 16.98 -8.96 -6.98
CA ILE A 187 16.19 -9.91 -6.21
C ILE A 187 16.40 -11.36 -6.69
N LEU A 188 16.60 -12.27 -5.75
CA LEU A 188 16.59 -13.70 -6.03
C LEU A 188 15.13 -14.19 -6.16
N ARG A 189 14.68 -14.42 -7.40
CA ARG A 189 13.30 -14.82 -7.74
C ARG A 189 12.85 -16.11 -7.06
N ASN A 190 13.77 -16.95 -6.63
CA ASN A 190 13.46 -18.18 -5.92
C ASN A 190 13.49 -18.05 -4.39
N SER A 191 13.64 -16.84 -3.87
CA SER A 191 13.71 -16.56 -2.41
C SER A 191 12.37 -16.15 -1.80
N LEU A 192 11.25 -16.34 -2.49
CA LEU A 192 9.94 -15.96 -1.96
C LEU A 192 9.44 -17.04 -0.97
N TYR A 193 9.33 -16.65 0.31
CA TYR A 193 8.86 -17.53 1.37
C TYR A 193 7.71 -16.86 2.14
N ASN A 194 6.61 -17.60 2.35
CA ASN A 194 5.52 -17.20 3.22
C ASN A 194 5.49 -18.04 4.49
N TRP A 195 4.87 -17.50 5.52
CA TRP A 195 4.69 -18.19 6.78
C TRP A 195 3.40 -19.02 6.77
N GLN A 196 3.48 -20.25 7.33
CA GLN A 196 2.36 -21.14 7.54
C GLN A 196 2.07 -21.24 9.05
N PRO A 197 1.10 -20.49 9.56
CA PRO A 197 0.84 -20.43 11.02
C PRO A 197 0.56 -21.79 11.63
N ASN A 198 -0.19 -22.65 10.96
CA ASN A 198 -0.57 -23.97 11.46
C ASN A 198 0.60 -24.97 11.52
N LEU A 199 1.66 -24.73 10.77
CA LEU A 199 2.85 -25.59 10.68
C LEU A 199 4.05 -24.99 11.42
N TYR A 200 3.97 -23.73 11.82
CA TYR A 200 5.10 -22.96 12.37
C TYR A 200 6.35 -23.05 11.46
N ALA A 201 6.13 -22.94 10.16
CA ALA A 201 7.19 -23.12 9.18
C ALA A 201 7.02 -22.13 8.00
N TYR A 202 8.15 -21.86 7.34
CA TYR A 202 8.12 -21.17 6.07
C TYR A 202 7.90 -22.14 4.92
N ASP A 203 7.09 -21.72 3.96
CA ASP A 203 6.87 -22.42 2.72
C ASP A 203 7.33 -21.55 1.54
N ARG A 204 7.94 -22.19 0.55
CA ARG A 204 8.41 -21.52 -0.65
C ARG A 204 7.22 -21.24 -1.56
N SER A 205 7.18 -20.04 -2.11
CA SER A 205 6.15 -19.63 -3.06
C SER A 205 6.78 -19.14 -4.36
N SER A 206 6.04 -19.26 -5.45
CA SER A 206 6.33 -18.58 -6.73
C SER A 206 5.40 -17.40 -6.97
N ARG A 207 4.43 -17.17 -6.09
CA ARG A 207 3.42 -16.12 -6.26
C ARG A 207 3.25 -15.28 -5.01
N LEU A 208 3.08 -13.97 -5.23
CA LEU A 208 2.59 -13.01 -4.24
C LEU A 208 1.06 -13.11 -4.21
N GLY A 209 0.51 -13.68 -3.16
CA GLY A 209 -0.95 -13.77 -2.98
C GLY A 209 -1.50 -12.62 -2.14
N PRO A 210 -2.80 -12.29 -2.30
CA PRO A 210 -3.43 -11.24 -1.52
C PRO A 210 -3.42 -11.54 -0.03
N GLY A 211 -3.16 -10.54 0.78
CA GLY A 211 -3.18 -10.62 2.24
C GLY A 211 -2.00 -11.34 2.88
N LYS A 212 -1.09 -11.88 2.10
CA LYS A 212 0.08 -12.61 2.60
C LYS A 212 1.34 -11.77 2.51
N GLY A 213 2.13 -11.81 3.57
CA GLY A 213 3.48 -11.29 3.57
C GLY A 213 4.49 -12.37 3.17
N TYR A 214 5.59 -11.92 2.61
CA TYR A 214 6.64 -12.81 2.08
C TYR A 214 8.02 -12.26 2.39
N TRP A 215 8.94 -13.16 2.70
CA TRP A 215 10.35 -12.87 2.67
C TRP A 215 10.88 -12.94 1.25
N VAL A 216 11.69 -11.95 0.88
CA VAL A 216 12.50 -11.94 -0.34
C VAL A 216 13.94 -11.59 -0.01
N LEU A 217 14.89 -12.12 -0.78
CA LEU A 217 16.30 -11.80 -0.65
C LEU A 217 16.74 -10.94 -1.83
N SER A 218 17.28 -9.76 -1.53
CA SER A 218 17.97 -8.94 -2.51
C SER A 218 19.47 -8.94 -2.30
N LEU A 219 20.22 -8.96 -3.38
CA LEU A 219 21.69 -8.90 -3.37
C LEU A 219 22.22 -7.47 -3.42
N ASN A 220 21.41 -6.56 -3.98
CA ASN A 220 21.75 -5.16 -4.17
C ASN A 220 20.54 -4.26 -3.87
N ASP A 221 20.80 -2.97 -3.66
CA ASP A 221 19.76 -1.97 -3.63
C ASP A 221 18.96 -1.96 -4.93
N CYS A 222 17.65 -1.98 -4.82
CA CYS A 222 16.78 -1.94 -5.99
C CYS A 222 15.44 -1.25 -5.72
N GLN A 223 14.84 -0.75 -6.80
CA GLN A 223 13.45 -0.35 -6.84
C GLN A 223 12.62 -1.56 -7.27
N LEU A 224 11.91 -2.18 -6.33
CA LEU A 224 10.93 -3.22 -6.63
C LEU A 224 9.63 -2.57 -7.09
N THR A 225 9.16 -2.96 -8.28
CA THR A 225 7.83 -2.61 -8.77
C THR A 225 7.02 -3.88 -8.95
N VAL A 226 5.82 -3.91 -8.38
CA VAL A 226 4.86 -5.02 -8.54
C VAL A 226 3.60 -4.46 -9.17
N THR A 227 3.17 -5.09 -10.27
CA THR A 227 2.00 -4.68 -11.04
C THR A 227 1.08 -5.88 -11.25
N ALA A 228 -0.19 -5.73 -10.91
CA ALA A 228 -1.22 -6.68 -11.29
C ALA A 228 -1.61 -6.45 -12.75
N ASP A 229 -1.80 -7.53 -13.50
CA ASP A 229 -2.33 -7.43 -14.86
C ASP A 229 -3.65 -6.65 -14.86
N ALA A 230 -3.83 -5.78 -15.84
CA ALA A 230 -5.05 -5.00 -16.04
C ALA A 230 -6.26 -5.85 -16.46
N VAL A 231 -6.33 -7.11 -16.04
CA VAL A 231 -7.39 -8.04 -16.39
C VAL A 231 -8.61 -7.74 -15.53
N ASN A 232 -9.56 -7.05 -16.18
CA ASN A 232 -10.97 -6.94 -15.76
C ASN A 232 -11.29 -6.15 -14.48
N MET A 233 -10.86 -4.92 -14.43
CA MET A 233 -11.67 -3.89 -13.79
C MET A 233 -12.81 -3.50 -14.78
N LEU A 234 -13.67 -4.42 -15.13
CA LEU A 234 -14.97 -4.08 -15.69
C LEU A 234 -15.78 -3.45 -14.55
N SER A 235 -15.62 -2.15 -14.36
CA SER A 235 -16.73 -1.35 -13.83
C SER A 235 -17.98 -1.77 -14.57
N PRO A 236 -19.10 -2.08 -13.88
CA PRO A 236 -20.37 -2.24 -14.56
C PRO A 236 -20.56 -1.00 -15.41
N ALA A 237 -20.65 -1.18 -16.73
CA ALA A 237 -20.93 -0.10 -17.64
C ALA A 237 -22.20 0.59 -17.12
N ILE A 238 -22.05 1.86 -16.71
CA ILE A 238 -23.22 2.69 -16.41
C ILE A 238 -23.94 2.84 -17.74
N ALA A 239 -25.02 2.08 -17.92
CA ALA A 239 -25.91 2.26 -19.03
C ALA A 239 -26.53 3.65 -18.87
N LEU A 240 -26.08 4.59 -19.70
CA LEU A 240 -26.74 5.90 -19.80
C LEU A 240 -28.18 5.66 -20.25
N PRO A 241 -29.18 6.26 -19.60
CA PRO A 241 -30.55 6.15 -20.07
C PRO A 241 -30.62 6.75 -21.48
N SER A 242 -31.13 5.96 -22.43
CA SER A 242 -31.45 6.45 -23.77
C SER A 242 -32.57 7.48 -23.67
N THR A 243 -32.30 8.68 -24.19
CA THR A 243 -33.28 9.78 -24.35
C THR A 243 -34.39 9.38 -25.32
#